data_2e83341c8c095c6eb9d2b12e96e482c6
#
_entry.id   2e83341c8c095c6eb9d2b12e96e482c6
#
_cell.length_a   1.000
_cell.length_b   1.000
_cell.length_c   1.000
_cell.angle_alpha   90.00
_cell.angle_beta   90.00
_cell.angle_gamma   90.00
#
_symmetry.space_group_name_H-M   'P 1'
#
loop_
_entity.id
_entity.type
_entity.pdbx_description
1 polymer ?
#
loop_
_entity_poly.entity_id
_entity_poly.type
_entity_poly.pdbx_seq_one_letter_code
_entity_poly.pdbx_strand_id
1 'polypeptide(L)'
;MIKIYLVRHGQAASGWGLEADPGLDDLGRSQAQAAAHKLAPLGPLPLLSSPKARARETAAPLAALWAIEPIIEKRVGEIRFPSETPTDRVRWLKAMMADQWPNLTPALQQWRRDVIETLLDIATDTVVFSHFIAINAAVSHAMDDRRVISFRPDNASITVMETNGDRLYLVELGMEADTRVN
;
A
#
# COMPACT_ATOMS: atom_id res chain seq x y z
N MET A 1 -17.95 -8.88 9.35
CA MET A 1 -16.69 -8.13 9.29
C MET A 1 -16.60 -7.41 7.97
N ILE A 2 -15.91 -6.27 7.95
CA ILE A 2 -15.78 -5.40 6.78
C ILE A 2 -14.51 -5.79 6.04
N LYS A 3 -14.58 -5.99 4.72
CA LYS A 3 -13.44 -6.36 3.89
C LYS A 3 -12.70 -5.13 3.36
N ILE A 4 -11.39 -5.21 3.41
CA ILE A 4 -10.47 -4.19 2.91
C ILE A 4 -9.54 -4.84 1.89
N TYR A 5 -9.60 -4.38 0.65
CA TYR A 5 -8.76 -4.84 -0.44
C TYR A 5 -7.59 -3.87 -0.60
N LEU A 6 -6.44 -4.19 0.01
CA LEU A 6 -5.23 -3.38 -0.09
C LEU A 6 -4.51 -3.68 -1.40
N VAL A 7 -4.40 -2.71 -2.27
CA VAL A 7 -3.73 -2.82 -3.57
C VAL A 7 -2.42 -2.06 -3.53
N ARG A 8 -1.30 -2.74 -3.72
CA ARG A 8 -0.02 -2.06 -3.97
C ARG A 8 -0.08 -1.38 -5.34
N HIS A 9 0.44 -0.17 -5.47
CA HIS A 9 0.54 0.49 -6.78
C HIS A 9 1.30 -0.36 -7.80
N GLY A 10 0.99 -0.22 -9.09
CA GLY A 10 1.72 -0.82 -10.21
C GLY A 10 3.16 -0.33 -10.29
N GLN A 11 3.95 -0.90 -11.20
CA GLN A 11 5.35 -0.51 -11.38
C GLN A 11 5.47 0.98 -11.70
N ALA A 12 6.27 1.68 -10.90
CA ALA A 12 6.54 3.10 -11.09
C ALA A 12 7.57 3.34 -12.19
N ALA A 13 7.45 4.47 -12.89
CA ALA A 13 8.35 4.86 -13.98
C ALA A 13 9.79 5.11 -13.52
N SER A 14 10.00 5.38 -12.23
CA SER A 14 11.34 5.50 -11.66
C SER A 14 11.43 4.82 -10.30
N GLY A 15 12.66 4.40 -9.95
CA GLY A 15 12.96 3.71 -8.70
C GLY A 15 12.79 4.60 -7.47
N TRP A 16 12.87 3.96 -6.31
CA TRP A 16 12.70 4.61 -5.01
C TRP A 16 13.66 5.78 -4.82
N GLY A 17 13.08 6.97 -4.63
CA GLY A 17 13.85 8.18 -4.27
C GLY A 17 14.52 8.91 -5.43
N LEU A 18 14.42 8.44 -6.67
CA LEU A 18 14.98 9.13 -7.85
C LEU A 18 14.12 10.32 -8.26
N GLU A 19 12.81 10.15 -8.25
CA GLU A 19 11.83 11.23 -8.49
C GLU A 19 10.95 11.44 -7.27
N ALA A 20 10.43 12.64 -7.12
CA ALA A 20 9.59 12.98 -5.95
C ALA A 20 8.24 12.25 -5.98
N ASP A 21 7.61 12.13 -7.15
CA ASP A 21 6.29 11.50 -7.32
C ASP A 21 6.12 10.87 -8.71
N PRO A 22 6.85 9.77 -9.01
CA PRO A 22 6.73 9.12 -10.31
C PRO A 22 5.34 8.49 -10.48
N GLY A 23 4.80 8.60 -11.69
CA GLY A 23 3.63 7.83 -12.14
C GLY A 23 4.00 6.38 -12.47
N LEU A 24 3.09 5.66 -13.13
CA LEU A 24 3.30 4.31 -13.62
C LEU A 24 4.07 4.30 -14.94
N ASP A 25 4.91 3.28 -15.15
CA ASP A 25 5.39 2.92 -16.48
C ASP A 25 4.35 2.09 -17.25
N ASP A 26 4.69 1.62 -18.45
CA ASP A 26 3.77 0.84 -19.30
C ASP A 26 3.39 -0.50 -18.64
N LEU A 27 4.34 -1.15 -17.96
CA LEU A 27 4.06 -2.39 -17.21
C LEU A 27 3.14 -2.09 -16.03
N GLY A 28 3.40 -1.01 -15.29
CA GLY A 28 2.55 -0.59 -14.17
C GLY A 28 1.12 -0.28 -14.60
N ARG A 29 0.93 0.34 -15.76
CA ARG A 29 -0.41 0.56 -16.35
C ARG A 29 -1.10 -0.75 -16.69
N SER A 30 -0.39 -1.72 -17.28
CA SER A 30 -0.94 -3.06 -17.56
C SER A 30 -1.30 -3.80 -16.26
N GLN A 31 -0.47 -3.68 -15.22
CA GLN A 31 -0.74 -4.27 -13.91
C GLN A 31 -1.98 -3.63 -13.24
N ALA A 32 -2.14 -2.31 -13.34
CA ALA A 32 -3.31 -1.60 -12.84
C ALA A 32 -4.61 -2.06 -13.53
N GLN A 33 -4.58 -2.24 -14.85
CA GLN A 33 -5.70 -2.81 -15.61
C GLN A 33 -6.05 -4.22 -15.13
N ALA A 34 -5.06 -5.08 -14.95
CA ALA A 34 -5.28 -6.45 -14.49
C ALA A 34 -5.89 -6.49 -13.07
N ALA A 35 -5.41 -5.64 -12.15
CA ALA A 35 -5.98 -5.51 -10.82
C ALA A 35 -7.43 -5.00 -10.87
N ALA A 36 -7.72 -4.01 -11.71
CA ALA A 36 -9.06 -3.49 -11.91
C ALA A 36 -10.04 -4.58 -12.38
N HIS A 37 -9.65 -5.40 -13.36
CA HIS A 37 -10.49 -6.51 -13.83
C HIS A 37 -10.76 -7.57 -12.75
N LYS A 38 -9.78 -7.85 -11.87
CA LYS A 38 -9.98 -8.78 -10.74
C LYS A 38 -10.95 -8.23 -9.70
N LEU A 39 -10.91 -6.92 -9.46
CA LEU A 39 -11.74 -6.25 -8.45
C LEU A 39 -13.13 -5.88 -8.98
N ALA A 40 -13.28 -5.67 -10.30
CA ALA A 40 -14.53 -5.20 -10.91
C ALA A 40 -15.80 -6.00 -10.50
N PRO A 41 -15.77 -7.35 -10.35
CA PRO A 41 -16.93 -8.12 -9.92
C PRO A 41 -17.38 -7.85 -8.48
N LEU A 42 -16.56 -7.19 -7.64
CA LEU A 42 -16.87 -6.97 -6.22
C LEU A 42 -17.79 -5.79 -5.96
N GLY A 43 -17.89 -4.84 -6.89
CA GLY A 43 -18.52 -3.58 -6.59
C GLY A 43 -19.53 -3.05 -7.59
N PRO A 44 -19.85 -1.73 -7.47
CA PRO A 44 -18.96 -0.68 -6.96
C PRO A 44 -18.83 -0.63 -5.43
N LEU A 45 -17.59 -0.51 -4.97
CA LEU A 45 -17.21 -0.26 -3.58
C LEU A 45 -16.52 1.11 -3.45
N PRO A 46 -16.53 1.76 -2.28
CA PRO A 46 -15.69 2.94 -2.04
C PRO A 46 -14.22 2.68 -2.41
N LEU A 47 -13.57 3.68 -3.02
CA LEU A 47 -12.16 3.65 -3.34
C LEU A 47 -11.42 4.69 -2.50
N LEU A 48 -10.41 4.26 -1.75
CA LEU A 48 -9.43 5.15 -1.13
C LEU A 48 -8.12 5.07 -1.91
N SER A 49 -7.44 6.19 -2.08
CA SER A 49 -6.13 6.22 -2.72
C SER A 49 -5.17 7.14 -1.97
N SER A 50 -3.94 6.68 -1.84
CA SER A 50 -2.81 7.55 -1.52
C SER A 50 -2.76 8.74 -2.50
N PRO A 51 -2.30 9.93 -2.08
CA PRO A 51 -2.15 11.07 -2.97
C PRO A 51 -1.05 10.91 -4.03
N LYS A 52 -0.18 9.90 -3.92
CA LYS A 52 0.92 9.67 -4.86
C LYS A 52 0.43 9.28 -6.25
N ALA A 53 1.06 9.85 -7.29
CA ALA A 53 0.68 9.64 -8.70
C ALA A 53 0.52 8.15 -9.04
N ARG A 54 1.50 7.31 -8.71
CA ARG A 54 1.47 5.87 -8.98
C ARG A 54 0.28 5.13 -8.34
N ALA A 55 -0.16 5.54 -7.14
CA ALA A 55 -1.32 4.94 -6.48
C ALA A 55 -2.62 5.38 -7.15
N ARG A 56 -2.76 6.68 -7.47
CA ARG A 56 -3.91 7.23 -8.17
C ARG A 56 -4.05 6.65 -9.58
N GLU A 57 -2.95 6.52 -10.31
CA GLU A 57 -2.94 5.90 -11.63
C GLU A 57 -3.29 4.41 -11.57
N THR A 58 -2.92 3.71 -10.48
CA THR A 58 -3.34 2.31 -10.27
C THR A 58 -4.84 2.22 -9.98
N ALA A 59 -5.41 3.19 -9.28
CA ALA A 59 -6.84 3.25 -8.98
C ALA A 59 -7.71 3.60 -10.21
N ALA A 60 -7.16 4.38 -11.14
CA ALA A 60 -7.92 4.98 -12.25
C ALA A 60 -8.70 3.96 -13.13
N PRO A 61 -8.16 2.80 -13.53
CA PRO A 61 -8.91 1.83 -14.31
C PRO A 61 -10.15 1.30 -13.59
N LEU A 62 -10.04 1.00 -12.29
CA LEU A 62 -11.16 0.52 -11.48
C LEU A 62 -12.21 1.62 -11.26
N ALA A 63 -11.75 2.83 -10.98
CA ALA A 63 -12.59 4.01 -10.84
C ALA A 63 -13.43 4.25 -12.10
N ALA A 64 -12.82 4.10 -13.29
CA ALA A 64 -13.52 4.21 -14.56
C ALA A 64 -14.55 3.09 -14.77
N LEU A 65 -14.22 1.84 -14.43
CA LEU A 65 -15.15 0.70 -14.55
C LEU A 65 -16.39 0.87 -13.64
N TRP A 66 -16.20 1.43 -12.45
CA TRP A 66 -17.30 1.63 -11.50
C TRP A 66 -17.95 3.02 -11.60
N ALA A 67 -17.42 3.90 -12.44
CA ALA A 67 -17.88 5.29 -12.60
C ALA A 67 -17.91 6.06 -11.26
N ILE A 68 -16.88 5.90 -10.43
CA ILE A 68 -16.72 6.56 -9.13
C ILE A 68 -15.35 7.22 -9.03
N GLU A 69 -15.25 8.26 -8.18
CA GLU A 69 -13.97 8.93 -7.91
C GLU A 69 -13.33 8.40 -6.63
N PRO A 70 -12.02 8.06 -6.65
CA PRO A 70 -11.30 7.68 -5.44
C PRO A 70 -11.19 8.84 -4.46
N ILE A 71 -11.46 8.59 -3.20
CA ILE A 71 -11.20 9.52 -2.11
C ILE A 71 -9.71 9.50 -1.80
N ILE A 72 -9.07 10.68 -1.78
CA ILE A 72 -7.64 10.79 -1.45
C ILE A 72 -7.47 10.75 0.08
N GLU A 73 -6.80 9.70 0.55
CA GLU A 73 -6.47 9.51 1.95
C GLU A 73 -4.93 9.56 2.15
N LYS A 74 -4.46 10.62 2.79
CA LYS A 74 -3.02 10.85 2.99
C LYS A 74 -2.36 9.81 3.89
N ARG A 75 -3.11 9.26 4.85
CA ARG A 75 -2.61 8.31 5.86
C ARG A 75 -2.32 6.92 5.29
N VAL A 76 -2.86 6.58 4.11
CA VAL A 76 -2.48 5.35 3.39
C VAL A 76 -1.32 5.57 2.41
N GLY A 77 -0.67 6.73 2.49
CA GLY A 77 0.51 7.08 1.70
C GLY A 77 1.76 6.33 2.16
N GLU A 78 2.79 6.32 1.30
CA GLU A 78 4.07 5.71 1.63
C GLU A 78 4.85 6.54 2.65
N ILE A 79 5.69 5.85 3.38
CA ILE A 79 6.59 6.43 4.37
C ILE A 79 7.44 7.56 3.76
N ARG A 80 7.65 8.63 4.53
CA ARG A 80 8.47 9.76 4.10
C ARG A 80 9.94 9.53 4.44
N PHE A 81 10.81 9.86 3.48
CA PHE A 81 12.24 9.79 3.69
C PHE A 81 12.75 10.98 4.52
N PRO A 82 13.65 10.75 5.50
CA PRO A 82 14.23 11.83 6.29
C PRO A 82 15.35 12.57 5.57
N SER A 83 15.84 12.05 4.42
CA SER A 83 16.97 12.62 3.66
C SER A 83 16.56 13.08 2.27
N GLU A 84 17.25 14.11 1.77
CA GLU A 84 17.02 14.65 0.43
C GLU A 84 17.86 13.96 -0.65
N THR A 85 19.00 13.34 -0.27
CA THR A 85 19.87 12.68 -1.27
C THR A 85 19.37 11.27 -1.62
N PRO A 86 19.37 10.86 -2.92
CA PRO A 86 18.90 9.55 -3.34
C PRO A 86 19.68 8.39 -2.69
N THR A 87 20.98 8.51 -2.57
CA THR A 87 21.85 7.47 -1.98
C THR A 87 21.52 7.24 -0.51
N ASP A 88 21.34 8.31 0.26
CA ASP A 88 21.00 8.21 1.68
C ASP A 88 19.58 7.65 1.87
N ARG A 89 18.65 8.01 0.99
CA ARG A 89 17.29 7.44 1.00
C ARG A 89 17.31 5.93 0.82
N VAL A 90 18.06 5.40 -0.16
CA VAL A 90 18.16 3.97 -0.40
C VAL A 90 18.80 3.24 0.77
N ARG A 91 19.88 3.80 1.33
CA ARG A 91 20.57 3.22 2.50
C ARG A 91 19.64 3.18 3.71
N TRP A 92 18.99 4.30 4.00
CA TRP A 92 18.04 4.41 5.09
C TRP A 92 16.88 3.42 4.93
N LEU A 93 16.29 3.34 3.72
CA LEU A 93 15.20 2.44 3.44
C LEU A 93 15.58 0.97 3.68
N LYS A 94 16.75 0.54 3.19
CA LYS A 94 17.24 -0.83 3.40
C LYS A 94 17.41 -1.15 4.89
N ALA A 95 17.99 -0.22 5.65
CA ALA A 95 18.16 -0.39 7.10
C ALA A 95 16.80 -0.49 7.82
N MET A 96 15.89 0.42 7.52
CA MET A 96 14.56 0.45 8.10
C MET A 96 13.75 -0.83 7.77
N MET A 97 13.81 -1.30 6.52
CA MET A 97 13.12 -2.52 6.10
C MET A 97 13.66 -3.80 6.76
N ALA A 98 14.91 -3.80 7.19
CA ALA A 98 15.54 -4.92 7.91
C ALA A 98 15.29 -4.89 9.43
N ASP A 99 14.65 -3.85 9.94
CA ASP A 99 14.45 -3.60 11.37
C ASP A 99 13.07 -4.11 11.85
N GLN A 100 12.77 -3.82 13.10
CA GLN A 100 11.49 -4.09 13.75
C GLN A 100 10.79 -2.79 14.12
N TRP A 101 9.47 -2.77 14.04
CA TRP A 101 8.65 -1.59 14.35
C TRP A 101 8.97 -0.93 15.70
N PRO A 102 9.17 -1.68 16.82
CA PRO A 102 9.47 -1.06 18.11
C PRO A 102 10.82 -0.32 18.16
N ASN A 103 11.74 -0.61 17.25
CA ASN A 103 13.06 0.02 17.18
C ASN A 103 13.05 1.33 16.37
N LEU A 104 11.99 1.58 15.63
CA LEU A 104 11.90 2.75 14.76
C LEU A 104 11.61 4.02 15.56
N THR A 105 11.89 5.16 14.94
CA THR A 105 11.66 6.48 15.57
C THR A 105 10.18 6.69 15.93
N PRO A 106 9.89 7.54 16.93
CA PRO A 106 8.51 7.86 17.31
C PRO A 106 7.65 8.37 16.13
N ALA A 107 8.25 9.12 15.20
CA ALA A 107 7.55 9.62 14.02
C ALA A 107 7.13 8.47 13.07
N LEU A 108 7.98 7.46 12.87
CA LEU A 108 7.66 6.27 12.06
C LEU A 108 6.63 5.38 12.73
N GLN A 109 6.69 5.25 14.05
CA GLN A 109 5.68 4.53 14.82
C GLN A 109 4.33 5.25 14.77
N GLN A 110 4.31 6.59 14.80
CA GLN A 110 3.08 7.36 14.63
C GLN A 110 2.50 7.17 13.23
N TRP A 111 3.32 7.28 12.18
CA TRP A 111 2.90 7.00 10.82
C TRP A 111 2.28 5.59 10.67
N ARG A 112 2.88 4.58 11.29
CA ARG A 112 2.31 3.22 11.33
C ARG A 112 0.94 3.19 11.99
N ARG A 113 0.78 3.86 13.13
CA ARG A 113 -0.53 3.97 13.81
C ARG A 113 -1.56 4.64 12.92
N ASP A 114 -1.21 5.74 12.27
CA ASP A 114 -2.12 6.46 11.38
C ASP A 114 -2.63 5.59 10.23
N VAL A 115 -1.76 4.74 9.65
CA VAL A 115 -2.18 3.73 8.64
C VAL A 115 -3.18 2.75 9.25
N ILE A 116 -2.87 2.16 10.40
CA ILE A 116 -3.70 1.15 11.05
C ILE A 116 -5.05 1.73 11.44
N GLU A 117 -5.08 2.88 12.10
CA GLU A 117 -6.31 3.58 12.51
C GLU A 117 -7.19 3.91 11.31
N THR A 118 -6.59 4.37 10.19
CA THR A 118 -7.35 4.61 8.96
C THR A 118 -8.08 3.36 8.47
N LEU A 119 -7.43 2.19 8.54
CA LEU A 119 -8.05 0.93 8.11
C LEU A 119 -9.10 0.44 9.10
N LEU A 120 -8.91 0.67 10.40
CA LEU A 120 -9.91 0.37 11.43
C LEU A 120 -11.18 1.23 11.30
N ASP A 121 -11.04 2.49 10.88
CA ASP A 121 -12.13 3.45 10.68
C ASP A 121 -13.01 3.14 9.44
N ILE A 122 -12.60 2.20 8.58
CA ILE A 122 -13.38 1.82 7.39
C ILE A 122 -14.68 1.14 7.82
N ALA A 123 -15.81 1.74 7.40
CA ALA A 123 -17.15 1.32 7.83
C ALA A 123 -17.90 0.40 6.84
N THR A 124 -17.38 0.21 5.63
CA THR A 124 -17.95 -0.67 4.57
C THR A 124 -16.84 -1.31 3.77
N ASP A 125 -17.12 -2.40 3.07
CA ASP A 125 -16.15 -3.03 2.17
C ASP A 125 -15.55 -1.97 1.23
N THR A 126 -14.22 -1.90 1.17
CA THR A 126 -13.48 -0.79 0.53
C THR A 126 -12.22 -1.30 -0.17
N VAL A 127 -11.89 -0.71 -1.32
CA VAL A 127 -10.60 -0.92 -1.99
C VAL A 127 -9.67 0.25 -1.65
N VAL A 128 -8.44 -0.05 -1.24
CA VAL A 128 -7.44 0.94 -0.80
C VAL A 128 -6.17 0.80 -1.64
N PHE A 129 -5.86 1.81 -2.45
CA PHE A 129 -4.64 1.87 -3.25
C PHE A 129 -3.51 2.52 -2.47
N SER A 130 -2.48 1.74 -2.18
CA SER A 130 -1.44 2.10 -1.24
C SER A 130 -0.05 1.61 -1.70
N HIS A 131 0.86 1.39 -0.77
CA HIS A 131 2.27 1.21 -1.01
C HIS A 131 2.82 0.02 -0.23
N PHE A 132 4.04 -0.38 -0.59
CA PHE A 132 4.72 -1.55 -0.06
C PHE A 132 4.86 -1.53 1.48
N ILE A 133 5.39 -0.42 2.06
CA ILE A 133 5.59 -0.35 3.52
C ILE A 133 4.25 -0.17 4.25
N ALA A 134 3.31 0.62 3.69
CA ALA A 134 2.00 0.82 4.30
C ALA A 134 1.20 -0.49 4.40
N ILE A 135 1.24 -1.33 3.38
CA ILE A 135 0.61 -2.67 3.40
C ILE A 135 1.30 -3.56 4.44
N ASN A 136 2.64 -3.54 4.51
CA ASN A 136 3.37 -4.27 5.54
C ASN A 136 3.04 -3.77 6.97
N ALA A 137 2.81 -2.47 7.17
CA ALA A 137 2.39 -1.94 8.46
C ALA A 137 1.05 -2.54 8.93
N ALA A 138 0.08 -2.69 8.02
CA ALA A 138 -1.20 -3.31 8.30
C ALA A 138 -1.09 -4.82 8.54
N VAL A 139 -0.38 -5.53 7.65
CA VAL A 139 -0.22 -6.99 7.73
C VAL A 139 0.56 -7.40 8.98
N SER A 140 1.70 -6.75 9.25
CA SER A 140 2.49 -7.02 10.46
C SER A 140 1.71 -6.77 11.75
N HIS A 141 0.82 -5.74 11.75
CA HIS A 141 -0.06 -5.49 12.89
C HIS A 141 -1.10 -6.60 13.08
N ALA A 142 -1.75 -7.03 11.99
CA ALA A 142 -2.76 -8.09 12.05
C ALA A 142 -2.17 -9.44 12.48
N MET A 143 -0.90 -9.71 12.15
CA MET A 143 -0.18 -10.94 12.47
C MET A 143 0.58 -10.90 13.81
N ASP A 144 0.56 -9.77 14.52
CA ASP A 144 1.42 -9.51 15.68
C ASP A 144 2.93 -9.73 15.38
N ASP A 145 3.32 -9.43 14.14
CA ASP A 145 4.70 -9.52 13.67
C ASP A 145 5.44 -8.22 13.95
N ARG A 146 6.59 -8.32 14.58
CA ARG A 146 7.41 -7.15 14.92
C ARG A 146 8.23 -6.63 13.76
N ARG A 147 8.46 -7.43 12.72
CA ARG A 147 9.25 -7.04 11.54
C ARG A 147 8.57 -5.92 10.76
N VAL A 148 9.35 -5.00 10.22
CA VAL A 148 8.84 -3.98 9.31
C VAL A 148 8.33 -4.61 8.02
N ILE A 149 9.06 -5.60 7.50
CA ILE A 149 8.66 -6.36 6.32
C ILE A 149 8.30 -7.79 6.71
N SER A 150 7.00 -8.09 6.70
CA SER A 150 6.44 -9.41 6.95
C SER A 150 6.34 -10.26 5.69
N PHE A 151 6.08 -9.60 4.55
CA PHE A 151 6.00 -10.24 3.23
C PHE A 151 6.36 -9.20 2.13
N ARG A 152 6.46 -9.66 0.89
CA ARG A 152 6.84 -8.79 -0.25
C ARG A 152 5.72 -8.70 -1.29
N PRO A 153 4.66 -7.92 -1.06
CA PRO A 153 3.58 -7.78 -2.02
C PRO A 153 4.12 -7.35 -3.37
N ASP A 154 3.73 -8.02 -4.45
CA ASP A 154 4.11 -7.63 -5.81
C ASP A 154 3.36 -6.37 -6.27
N ASN A 155 3.82 -5.72 -7.33
CA ASN A 155 3.15 -4.59 -7.93
C ASN A 155 1.73 -4.94 -8.36
N ALA A 156 0.77 -4.09 -8.02
CA ALA A 156 -0.67 -4.28 -8.22
C ALA A 156 -1.25 -5.56 -7.59
N SER A 157 -0.52 -6.22 -6.67
CA SER A 157 -1.08 -7.32 -5.89
C SER A 157 -2.16 -6.83 -4.93
N ILE A 158 -3.10 -7.72 -4.61
CA ILE A 158 -4.26 -7.44 -3.75
C ILE A 158 -4.13 -8.28 -2.49
N THR A 159 -3.95 -7.63 -1.35
CA THR A 159 -3.97 -8.24 -0.02
C THR A 159 -5.35 -8.02 0.58
N VAL A 160 -6.00 -9.08 1.03
CA VAL A 160 -7.34 -8.99 1.62
C VAL A 160 -7.23 -9.02 3.13
N MET A 161 -7.82 -8.02 3.75
CA MET A 161 -7.95 -7.91 5.21
C MET A 161 -9.42 -7.75 5.60
N GLU A 162 -9.69 -7.95 6.87
CA GLU A 162 -11.00 -7.66 7.47
C GLU A 162 -10.82 -6.81 8.73
N THR A 163 -11.86 -6.02 9.04
CA THR A 163 -11.93 -5.28 10.31
C THR A 163 -13.32 -5.41 10.95
N ASN A 164 -13.34 -5.32 12.27
CA ASN A 164 -14.55 -5.14 13.08
C ASN A 164 -14.60 -3.75 13.73
N GLY A 165 -13.74 -2.81 13.31
CA GLY A 165 -13.56 -1.48 13.89
C GLY A 165 -12.51 -1.40 15.00
N ASP A 166 -12.28 -2.48 15.73
CA ASP A 166 -11.31 -2.54 16.84
C ASP A 166 -10.02 -3.29 16.47
N ARG A 167 -10.11 -4.19 15.49
CA ARG A 167 -9.01 -5.09 15.11
C ARG A 167 -8.96 -5.34 13.62
N LEU A 168 -7.73 -5.47 13.09
CA LEU A 168 -7.46 -5.95 11.73
C LEU A 168 -7.16 -7.44 11.75
N TYR A 169 -7.65 -8.13 10.73
CA TYR A 169 -7.41 -9.55 10.47
C TYR A 169 -6.88 -9.73 9.06
N LEU A 170 -5.84 -10.53 8.91
CA LEU A 170 -5.36 -10.94 7.60
C LEU A 170 -6.22 -12.10 7.09
N VAL A 171 -6.80 -11.95 5.89
CA VAL A 171 -7.58 -13.00 5.21
C VAL A 171 -6.73 -13.69 4.15
N GLU A 172 -6.08 -12.91 3.28
CA GLU A 172 -5.27 -13.43 2.18
C GLU A 172 -4.11 -12.47 1.87
N LEU A 173 -2.91 -13.00 1.77
CA LEU A 173 -1.76 -12.24 1.27
C LEU A 173 -1.87 -12.07 -0.25
N GLY A 174 -1.55 -10.88 -0.73
CA GLY A 174 -1.35 -10.65 -2.15
C GLY A 174 -0.20 -11.49 -2.72
N MET A 175 -0.16 -11.64 -4.04
CA MET A 175 0.98 -12.28 -4.70
C MET A 175 2.28 -11.61 -4.26
N GLU A 176 3.29 -12.42 -3.97
CA GLU A 176 4.61 -11.93 -3.65
C GLU A 176 5.46 -11.74 -4.91
N ALA A 177 6.25 -10.68 -4.91
CA ALA A 177 7.23 -10.46 -5.95
C ALA A 177 8.31 -11.55 -5.90
N ASP A 178 8.62 -12.16 -7.04
CA ASP A 178 9.82 -13.00 -7.24
C ASP A 178 11.08 -12.12 -7.19
N THR A 179 11.30 -11.43 -6.09
CA THR A 179 12.41 -10.50 -5.97
C THR A 179 13.60 -11.21 -5.34
N ARG A 180 14.40 -11.79 -6.18
CA ARG A 180 15.84 -11.81 -5.91
C ARG A 180 16.31 -10.37 -6.02
N VAL A 181 16.55 -9.75 -4.89
CA VAL A 181 17.28 -8.48 -4.85
C VAL A 181 18.71 -8.81 -5.24
N ASN A 182 19.07 -8.53 -6.49
CA ASN A 182 20.47 -8.49 -6.93
C ASN A 182 21.11 -7.19 -6.45
#